data_53e04757f8f7c3956574bb1fd867f8d8
#
_entry.id   53e04757f8f7c3956574bb1fd867f8d8
#
_cell.length_a   1.000
_cell.length_b   1.000
_cell.length_c   1.000
_cell.angle_alpha   90.00
_cell.angle_beta   90.00
_cell.angle_gamma   90.00
#
_symmetry.space_group_name_H-M   'P 1'
#
loop_
_entity.id
_entity.type
_entity.pdbx_description
1 polymer ?
#
loop_
_entity_poly.entity_id
_entity_poly.type
_entity_poly.pdbx_seq_one_letter_code
_entity_poly.pdbx_strand_id
1 'polypeptide(L)'
;PSFNHATDQIAKNYLGYPGAVIADELMQLLGLGVLPLIGIPMAWVVNLLSHEKPERLFMAMLAWLAAAFLASGAFATLPAPSSWSLAAGLGGNSGDIISGGILSLLALGLKGAFAQVFTGALCASGAIWAALRATGLTKSETTGTLANLGRAAGVFLVRLFRFLQGSFMHWMVYRAQEKSARALRAASANSSRDIIS
;
A
#
# COMPACT_ATOMS: atom_id res chain seq x y z
N PRO A 1 11.13 -8.15 -19.99
CA PRO A 1 11.66 -9.51 -19.90
C PRO A 1 12.26 -9.74 -18.53
N SER A 2 11.60 -10.55 -17.72
CA SER A 2 12.13 -11.03 -16.43
C SER A 2 12.73 -12.42 -16.64
N PHE A 3 13.48 -12.92 -15.64
CA PHE A 3 13.91 -14.30 -15.63
C PHE A 3 12.73 -15.29 -15.68
N ASN A 4 11.55 -14.85 -15.28
CA ASN A 4 10.32 -15.65 -15.27
C ASN A 4 9.48 -15.55 -16.55
N HIS A 5 9.63 -14.49 -17.34
CA HIS A 5 8.88 -14.26 -18.59
C HIS A 5 9.81 -13.71 -19.68
N ALA A 6 10.46 -14.62 -20.40
CA ALA A 6 11.19 -14.28 -21.61
C ALA A 6 10.19 -13.90 -22.72
N THR A 7 10.12 -12.64 -23.10
CA THR A 7 9.42 -12.19 -24.29
C THR A 7 10.44 -11.89 -25.36
N ASP A 8 10.19 -12.30 -26.61
CA ASP A 8 11.04 -12.01 -27.78
C ASP A 8 11.03 -10.52 -28.19
N GLN A 9 10.36 -9.67 -27.41
CA GLN A 9 10.29 -8.24 -27.70
C GLN A 9 11.59 -7.53 -27.26
N ILE A 10 12.11 -6.67 -28.14
CA ILE A 10 13.26 -5.81 -27.86
C ILE A 10 12.94 -4.91 -26.66
N ALA A 11 13.79 -4.94 -25.64
CA ALA A 11 13.62 -4.11 -24.45
C ALA A 11 13.69 -2.62 -24.83
N LYS A 12 12.58 -1.89 -24.64
CA LYS A 12 12.47 -0.44 -24.88
C LYS A 12 12.99 0.38 -23.68
N ASN A 13 14.05 -0.07 -23.02
CA ASN A 13 14.65 0.61 -21.90
C ASN A 13 15.96 1.30 -22.33
N TYR A 14 16.25 2.50 -21.79
CA TYR A 14 17.49 3.24 -22.07
C TYR A 14 18.76 2.45 -21.72
N LEU A 15 18.72 1.57 -20.71
CA LEU A 15 19.80 0.67 -20.31
C LEU A 15 19.75 -0.70 -21.04
N GLY A 16 18.88 -0.86 -22.03
CA GLY A 16 18.68 -2.09 -22.76
C GLY A 16 18.16 -3.25 -21.88
N TYR A 17 18.54 -4.47 -22.25
CA TYR A 17 18.10 -5.68 -21.56
C TYR A 17 18.47 -5.73 -20.06
N PRO A 18 19.71 -5.43 -19.62
CA PRO A 18 20.04 -5.44 -18.19
C PRO A 18 19.18 -4.49 -17.36
N GLY A 19 18.92 -3.28 -17.87
CA GLY A 19 18.07 -2.31 -17.17
C GLY A 19 16.63 -2.77 -17.05
N ALA A 20 16.09 -3.47 -18.05
CA ALA A 20 14.76 -4.03 -18.00
C ALA A 20 14.65 -5.15 -16.95
N VAL A 21 15.66 -6.03 -16.87
CA VAL A 21 15.69 -7.10 -15.86
C VAL A 21 15.76 -6.52 -14.44
N ILE A 22 16.67 -5.56 -14.19
CA ILE A 22 16.79 -4.93 -12.87
C ILE A 22 15.48 -4.23 -12.47
N ALA A 23 14.86 -3.51 -13.37
CA ALA A 23 13.59 -2.83 -13.09
C ALA A 23 12.47 -3.83 -12.75
N ASP A 24 12.40 -4.93 -13.47
CA ASP A 24 11.40 -5.97 -13.26
C ASP A 24 11.61 -6.69 -11.92
N GLU A 25 12.84 -7.08 -11.60
CA GLU A 25 13.19 -7.70 -10.31
C GLU A 25 12.91 -6.77 -9.12
N LEU A 26 13.24 -5.47 -9.23
CA LEU A 26 12.92 -4.49 -8.21
C LEU A 26 11.42 -4.32 -8.02
N MET A 27 10.66 -4.30 -9.11
CA MET A 27 9.20 -4.21 -9.05
C MET A 27 8.57 -5.49 -8.48
N GLN A 28 9.10 -6.67 -8.78
CA GLN A 28 8.64 -7.93 -8.19
C GLN A 28 8.98 -8.00 -6.69
N LEU A 29 10.15 -7.51 -6.30
CA LEU A 29 10.61 -7.53 -4.92
C LEU A 29 9.88 -6.50 -4.05
N LEU A 30 9.85 -5.25 -4.48
CA LEU A 30 9.41 -4.10 -3.67
C LEU A 30 8.06 -3.52 -4.12
N GLY A 31 7.59 -3.85 -5.33
CA GLY A 31 6.41 -3.20 -5.88
C GLY A 31 6.56 -1.68 -5.91
N LEU A 32 5.55 -0.95 -5.43
CA LEU A 32 5.60 0.51 -5.28
C LEU A 32 6.56 1.01 -4.20
N GLY A 33 7.10 0.13 -3.35
CA GLY A 33 8.19 0.45 -2.43
C GLY A 33 9.50 0.86 -3.11
N VAL A 34 9.60 0.66 -4.43
CA VAL A 34 10.70 1.21 -5.25
C VAL A 34 10.70 2.74 -5.29
N LEU A 35 9.56 3.40 -5.02
CA LEU A 35 9.47 4.87 -5.06
C LEU A 35 10.40 5.55 -4.02
N PRO A 36 10.39 5.21 -2.72
CA PRO A 36 11.39 5.72 -1.79
C PRO A 36 12.82 5.28 -2.14
N LEU A 37 12.99 4.11 -2.74
CA LEU A 37 14.30 3.62 -3.15
C LEU A 37 14.97 4.56 -4.17
N ILE A 38 14.19 5.16 -5.07
CA ILE A 38 14.66 6.11 -6.07
C ILE A 38 14.58 7.55 -5.56
N GLY A 39 13.48 7.92 -4.88
CA GLY A 39 13.20 9.30 -4.48
C GLY A 39 14.16 9.85 -3.43
N ILE A 40 14.58 9.02 -2.45
CA ILE A 40 15.49 9.46 -1.39
C ILE A 40 16.88 9.79 -1.92
N PRO A 41 17.54 8.97 -2.76
CA PRO A 41 18.80 9.37 -3.39
C PRO A 41 18.69 10.62 -4.26
N MET A 42 17.56 10.84 -4.93
CA MET A 42 17.32 12.11 -5.65
C MET A 42 17.31 13.30 -4.68
N ALA A 43 16.67 13.17 -3.52
CA ALA A 43 16.71 14.20 -2.48
C ALA A 43 18.14 14.43 -1.96
N TRP A 44 18.95 13.38 -1.80
CA TRP A 44 20.36 13.53 -1.44
C TRP A 44 21.16 14.31 -2.47
N VAL A 45 20.94 14.08 -3.77
CA VAL A 45 21.59 14.88 -4.82
C VAL A 45 21.24 16.36 -4.67
N VAL A 46 19.97 16.69 -4.42
CA VAL A 46 19.54 18.07 -4.21
C VAL A 46 20.21 18.67 -2.96
N ASN A 47 20.24 17.94 -1.84
CA ASN A 47 20.89 18.39 -0.60
C ASN A 47 22.40 18.59 -0.76
N LEU A 48 23.08 17.71 -1.53
CA LEU A 48 24.50 17.86 -1.83
C LEU A 48 24.78 19.12 -2.66
N LEU A 49 23.91 19.44 -3.62
CA LEU A 49 24.01 20.67 -4.42
C LEU A 49 23.79 21.92 -3.55
N SER A 50 23.01 21.81 -2.48
CA SER A 50 22.77 22.87 -1.48
C SER A 50 23.83 22.92 -0.37
N HIS A 51 24.93 22.14 -0.50
CA HIS A 51 26.04 22.04 0.47
C HIS A 51 25.64 21.47 1.85
N GLU A 52 24.48 20.86 1.96
CA GLU A 52 24.02 20.19 3.18
C GLU A 52 24.41 18.71 3.14
N LYS A 53 25.28 18.29 4.06
CA LYS A 53 25.69 16.88 4.18
C LYS A 53 24.90 16.21 5.30
N PRO A 54 24.41 14.96 5.09
CA PRO A 54 23.81 14.20 6.18
C PRO A 54 24.87 13.92 7.25
N GLU A 55 24.60 14.30 8.49
CA GLU A 55 25.54 14.16 9.62
C GLU A 55 25.96 12.71 9.88
N ARG A 56 25.13 11.73 9.49
CA ARG A 56 25.33 10.29 9.71
C ARG A 56 24.90 9.48 8.49
N LEU A 57 25.74 9.46 7.47
CA LEU A 57 25.47 8.81 6.18
C LEU A 57 25.03 7.34 6.35
N PHE A 58 25.71 6.58 7.23
CA PHE A 58 25.35 5.17 7.45
C PHE A 58 23.91 5.01 7.98
N MET A 59 23.51 5.83 8.95
CA MET A 59 22.13 5.80 9.47
C MET A 59 21.11 6.27 8.44
N ALA A 60 21.48 7.23 7.58
CA ALA A 60 20.63 7.67 6.47
C ALA A 60 20.43 6.55 5.44
N MET A 61 21.47 5.78 5.14
CA MET A 61 21.37 4.62 4.23
C MET A 61 20.50 3.50 4.83
N LEU A 62 20.64 3.19 6.12
CA LEU A 62 19.75 2.23 6.78
C LEU A 62 18.29 2.70 6.78
N ALA A 63 18.06 3.96 7.09
CA ALA A 63 16.74 4.55 7.07
C ALA A 63 16.14 4.57 5.65
N TRP A 64 16.95 4.81 4.63
CA TRP A 64 16.55 4.73 3.22
C TRP A 64 16.04 3.35 2.84
N LEU A 65 16.79 2.30 3.16
CA LEU A 65 16.35 0.93 2.89
C LEU A 65 15.10 0.58 3.70
N ALA A 66 15.06 0.95 4.99
CA ALA A 66 13.89 0.73 5.83
C ALA A 66 12.64 1.44 5.26
N ALA A 67 12.78 2.65 4.72
CA ALA A 67 11.67 3.36 4.07
C ALA A 67 11.12 2.60 2.87
N ALA A 68 11.98 2.00 2.03
CA ALA A 68 11.56 1.22 0.87
C ALA A 68 10.78 -0.04 1.29
N PHE A 69 11.32 -0.81 2.24
CA PHE A 69 10.66 -2.03 2.72
C PHE A 69 9.36 -1.76 3.48
N LEU A 70 9.32 -0.74 4.33
CA LEU A 70 8.09 -0.35 5.03
C LEU A 70 7.04 0.19 4.06
N ALA A 71 7.44 0.94 3.03
CA ALA A 71 6.52 1.37 1.98
C ALA A 71 5.94 0.17 1.21
N SER A 72 6.77 -0.85 0.90
CA SER A 72 6.29 -2.12 0.33
C SER A 72 5.22 -2.76 1.21
N GLY A 73 5.46 -2.87 2.52
CA GLY A 73 4.48 -3.39 3.48
C GLY A 73 3.18 -2.60 3.52
N ALA A 74 3.25 -1.28 3.42
CA ALA A 74 2.07 -0.43 3.35
C ALA A 74 1.27 -0.65 2.06
N PHE A 75 1.94 -0.69 0.91
CA PHE A 75 1.29 -0.92 -0.38
C PHE A 75 0.70 -2.33 -0.50
N ALA A 76 1.28 -3.35 0.14
CA ALA A 76 0.75 -4.71 0.16
C ALA A 76 -0.62 -4.83 0.84
N THR A 77 -0.98 -3.89 1.72
CA THR A 77 -2.32 -3.88 2.34
C THR A 77 -3.41 -3.31 1.44
N LEU A 78 -3.05 -2.71 0.30
CA LEU A 78 -4.00 -2.14 -0.65
C LEU A 78 -4.37 -3.17 -1.72
N PRO A 79 -5.64 -3.19 -2.16
CA PRO A 79 -6.05 -4.06 -3.25
C PRO A 79 -5.38 -3.62 -4.55
N ALA A 80 -4.79 -4.56 -5.27
CA ALA A 80 -4.22 -4.30 -6.58
C ALA A 80 -5.33 -4.03 -7.61
N PRO A 81 -5.22 -2.99 -8.45
CA PRO A 81 -6.18 -2.75 -9.53
C PRO A 81 -6.10 -3.86 -10.57
N SER A 82 -7.20 -4.09 -11.29
CA SER A 82 -7.29 -5.14 -12.33
C SER A 82 -6.29 -4.96 -13.49
N SER A 83 -5.77 -3.74 -13.66
CA SER A 83 -4.72 -3.41 -14.64
C SER A 83 -3.30 -3.73 -14.16
N TRP A 84 -3.14 -4.19 -12.92
CA TRP A 84 -1.82 -4.53 -12.36
C TRP A 84 -1.31 -5.83 -12.96
N SER A 85 -0.18 -5.77 -13.66
CA SER A 85 0.34 -6.88 -14.46
C SER A 85 1.25 -7.86 -13.70
N LEU A 86 1.68 -7.50 -12.48
CA LEU A 86 2.55 -8.34 -11.66
C LEU A 86 1.75 -9.30 -10.81
N ALA A 87 2.25 -10.54 -10.68
CA ALA A 87 1.63 -11.57 -9.83
C ALA A 87 1.68 -11.20 -8.33
N ALA A 88 2.75 -10.52 -7.91
CA ALA A 88 2.84 -9.91 -6.60
C ALA A 88 1.96 -8.64 -6.56
N GLY A 89 1.29 -8.40 -5.43
CA GLY A 89 0.46 -7.21 -5.21
C GLY A 89 1.25 -5.90 -5.34
N LEU A 90 0.61 -4.77 -4.98
CA LEU A 90 1.24 -3.44 -5.07
C LEU A 90 2.52 -3.30 -4.23
N GLY A 91 2.67 -4.10 -3.17
CA GLY A 91 3.84 -4.10 -2.29
C GLY A 91 4.97 -5.03 -2.72
N GLY A 92 4.79 -5.82 -3.78
CA GLY A 92 5.75 -6.84 -4.16
C GLY A 92 5.90 -7.96 -3.10
N ASN A 93 6.81 -8.89 -3.35
CA ASN A 93 7.03 -10.03 -2.45
C ASN A 93 7.46 -9.61 -1.04
N SER A 94 8.31 -8.58 -0.91
CA SER A 94 8.73 -8.08 0.40
C SER A 94 7.57 -7.44 1.18
N GLY A 95 6.68 -6.75 0.48
CA GLY A 95 5.48 -6.19 1.08
C GLY A 95 4.56 -7.25 1.64
N ASP A 96 4.35 -8.34 0.91
CA ASP A 96 3.53 -9.47 1.36
C ASP A 96 4.13 -10.16 2.59
N ILE A 97 5.45 -10.33 2.64
CA ILE A 97 6.15 -10.90 3.81
C ILE A 97 5.99 -9.98 5.03
N ILE A 98 6.22 -8.67 4.87
CA ILE A 98 6.16 -7.71 5.98
C ILE A 98 4.72 -7.57 6.49
N SER A 99 3.77 -7.33 5.59
CA SER A 99 2.36 -7.18 5.96
C SER A 99 1.79 -8.47 6.53
N GLY A 100 2.08 -9.62 5.94
CA GLY A 100 1.68 -10.94 6.43
C GLY A 100 2.26 -11.26 7.81
N GLY A 101 3.54 -10.92 8.04
CA GLY A 101 4.18 -11.05 9.35
C GLY A 101 3.49 -10.20 10.43
N ILE A 102 3.20 -8.94 10.14
CA ILE A 102 2.50 -8.05 11.07
C ILE A 102 1.05 -8.54 11.29
N LEU A 103 0.35 -8.92 10.22
CA LEU A 103 -1.02 -9.44 10.31
C LEU A 103 -1.10 -10.72 11.13
N SER A 104 -0.12 -11.62 11.02
CA SER A 104 -0.07 -12.85 11.82
C SER A 104 0.08 -12.56 13.33
N LEU A 105 0.88 -11.55 13.68
CA LEU A 105 1.02 -11.09 15.07
C LEU A 105 -0.26 -10.42 15.58
N LEU A 106 -0.92 -9.61 14.75
CA LEU A 106 -2.17 -8.93 15.09
C LEU A 106 -3.38 -9.87 15.16
N ALA A 107 -3.34 -11.01 14.48
CA ALA A 107 -4.43 -12.01 14.47
C ALA A 107 -4.80 -12.55 15.86
N LEU A 108 -3.92 -12.36 16.85
CA LEU A 108 -4.18 -12.69 18.26
C LEU A 108 -5.25 -11.78 18.90
N GLY A 109 -5.45 -10.56 18.38
CA GLY A 109 -6.40 -9.60 18.97
C GLY A 109 -7.27 -8.83 17.96
N LEU A 110 -6.80 -8.65 16.73
CA LEU A 110 -7.49 -7.89 15.67
C LEU A 110 -7.77 -8.80 14.48
N LYS A 111 -8.98 -8.74 13.92
CA LYS A 111 -9.38 -9.58 12.79
C LYS A 111 -9.94 -8.75 11.62
N GLY A 112 -9.79 -9.29 10.40
CA GLY A 112 -10.41 -8.75 9.20
C GLY A 112 -9.83 -7.42 8.74
N ALA A 113 -10.68 -6.55 8.19
CA ALA A 113 -10.30 -5.28 7.58
C ALA A 113 -9.58 -4.32 8.54
N PHE A 114 -9.91 -4.35 9.83
CA PHE A 114 -9.22 -3.52 10.82
C PHE A 114 -7.75 -3.86 10.97
N ALA A 115 -7.40 -5.15 10.99
CA ALA A 115 -6.01 -5.58 11.04
C ALA A 115 -5.23 -5.11 9.81
N GLN A 116 -5.82 -5.20 8.61
CA GLN A 116 -5.21 -4.73 7.37
C GLN A 116 -4.96 -3.22 7.38
N VAL A 117 -5.98 -2.42 7.73
CA VAL A 117 -5.86 -0.96 7.80
C VAL A 117 -4.81 -0.55 8.84
N PHE A 118 -4.81 -1.22 10.01
CA PHE A 118 -3.82 -0.93 11.05
C PHE A 118 -2.40 -1.27 10.59
N THR A 119 -2.21 -2.42 9.95
CA THR A 119 -0.91 -2.83 9.39
C THR A 119 -0.43 -1.83 8.34
N GLY A 120 -1.31 -1.44 7.42
CA GLY A 120 -0.99 -0.44 6.40
C GLY A 120 -0.60 0.91 7.00
N ALA A 121 -1.35 1.38 7.99
CA ALA A 121 -1.06 2.64 8.69
C ALA A 121 0.26 2.59 9.46
N LEU A 122 0.55 1.47 10.13
CA LEU A 122 1.81 1.26 10.84
C LEU A 122 3.02 1.26 9.88
N CYS A 123 2.92 0.52 8.80
CA CYS A 123 3.96 0.48 7.77
C CYS A 123 4.13 1.85 7.08
N ALA A 124 3.06 2.53 6.73
CA ALA A 124 3.11 3.85 6.10
C ALA A 124 3.74 4.91 7.03
N SER A 125 3.35 4.95 8.31
CA SER A 125 3.94 5.88 9.28
C SER A 125 5.43 5.61 9.51
N GLY A 126 5.82 4.33 9.58
CA GLY A 126 7.21 3.92 9.66
C GLY A 126 8.01 4.29 8.42
N ALA A 127 7.44 4.10 7.22
CA ALA A 127 8.07 4.48 5.95
C ALA A 127 8.30 5.99 5.86
N ILE A 128 7.31 6.80 6.22
CA ILE A 128 7.42 8.25 6.25
C ILE A 128 8.50 8.68 7.25
N TRP A 129 8.48 8.14 8.46
CA TRP A 129 9.50 8.45 9.47
C TRP A 129 10.91 8.09 9.01
N ALA A 130 11.08 6.91 8.43
CA ALA A 130 12.36 6.45 7.90
C ALA A 130 12.83 7.33 6.71
N ALA A 131 11.92 7.72 5.81
CA ALA A 131 12.22 8.61 4.70
C ALA A 131 12.69 10.01 5.18
N LEU A 132 12.03 10.57 6.18
CA LEU A 132 12.44 11.84 6.77
C LEU A 132 13.82 11.76 7.45
N ARG A 133 14.12 10.64 8.10
CA ARG A 133 15.46 10.37 8.66
C ARG A 133 16.51 10.18 7.57
N ALA A 134 16.17 9.52 6.49
CA ALA A 134 17.08 9.28 5.38
C ALA A 134 17.43 10.57 4.61
N THR A 135 16.48 11.48 4.44
CA THR A 135 16.70 12.75 3.72
C THR A 135 17.59 13.72 4.48
N GLY A 136 17.84 13.50 5.78
CA GLY A 136 18.72 14.39 6.59
C GLY A 136 18.11 15.74 6.91
N LEU A 137 16.78 15.89 6.76
CA LEU A 137 16.08 17.11 7.14
C LEU A 137 16.36 17.46 8.62
N THR A 138 16.72 18.68 8.89
CA THR A 138 17.06 19.20 10.23
C THR A 138 15.90 18.97 11.21
N LYS A 139 16.20 18.76 12.49
CA LYS A 139 15.17 18.51 13.53
C LYS A 139 14.07 19.57 13.56
N SER A 140 14.38 20.82 13.27
CA SER A 140 13.44 21.93 13.20
C SER A 140 12.44 21.76 12.04
N GLU A 141 12.92 21.39 10.87
CA GLU A 141 12.08 21.19 9.68
C GLU A 141 11.28 19.91 9.78
N THR A 142 11.88 18.82 10.31
CA THR A 142 11.14 17.55 10.50
C THR A 142 10.02 17.67 11.51
N THR A 143 10.19 18.47 12.58
CA THR A 143 9.13 18.62 13.59
C THR A 143 7.90 19.33 12.99
N GLY A 144 8.12 20.39 12.20
CA GLY A 144 7.03 21.09 11.49
C GLY A 144 6.36 20.20 10.43
N THR A 145 7.16 19.48 9.65
CA THR A 145 6.69 18.58 8.59
C THR A 145 5.95 17.37 9.17
N LEU A 146 6.48 16.75 10.23
CA LEU A 146 5.82 15.62 10.93
C LEU A 146 4.50 16.06 11.57
N ALA A 147 4.44 17.24 12.18
CA ALA A 147 3.20 17.77 12.75
C ALA A 147 2.14 18.03 11.67
N ASN A 148 2.55 18.51 10.50
CA ASN A 148 1.66 18.72 9.35
C ASN A 148 1.24 17.40 8.69
N LEU A 149 2.16 16.46 8.50
CA LEU A 149 1.86 15.11 7.99
C LEU A 149 1.00 14.33 8.97
N GLY A 150 1.26 14.39 10.27
CA GLY A 150 0.42 13.76 11.29
C GLY A 150 -0.99 14.30 11.30
N ARG A 151 -1.16 15.62 11.14
CA ARG A 151 -2.49 16.25 10.98
C ARG A 151 -3.16 15.83 9.66
N ALA A 152 -2.44 15.84 8.54
CA ALA A 152 -2.96 15.42 7.25
C ALA A 152 -3.34 13.93 7.25
N ALA A 153 -2.49 13.06 7.81
CA ALA A 153 -2.78 11.65 7.99
C ALA A 153 -3.97 11.40 8.91
N GLY A 154 -4.09 12.13 10.02
CA GLY A 154 -5.23 12.08 10.93
C GLY A 154 -6.54 12.49 10.23
N VAL A 155 -6.54 13.58 9.49
CA VAL A 155 -7.70 14.02 8.70
C VAL A 155 -8.04 13.02 7.61
N PHE A 156 -7.04 12.45 6.94
CA PHE A 156 -7.24 11.42 5.91
C PHE A 156 -7.83 10.15 6.52
N LEU A 157 -7.31 9.66 7.64
CA LEU A 157 -7.82 8.48 8.33
C LEU A 157 -9.26 8.68 8.81
N VAL A 158 -9.59 9.85 9.36
CA VAL A 158 -10.98 10.17 9.76
C VAL A 158 -11.90 10.23 8.54
N ARG A 159 -11.46 10.83 7.43
CA ARG A 159 -12.25 10.84 6.18
C ARG A 159 -12.42 9.46 5.59
N LEU A 160 -11.36 8.66 5.56
CA LEU A 160 -11.39 7.27 5.11
C LEU A 160 -12.32 6.42 5.98
N PHE A 161 -12.23 6.57 7.30
CA PHE A 161 -13.12 5.87 8.23
C PHE A 161 -14.59 6.23 8.01
N ARG A 162 -14.92 7.51 7.84
CA ARG A 162 -16.28 7.98 7.51
C ARG A 162 -16.78 7.45 6.15
N PHE A 163 -15.90 7.42 5.16
CA PHE A 163 -16.21 6.86 3.84
C PHE A 163 -16.49 5.36 3.92
N LEU A 164 -15.64 4.59 4.60
CA LEU A 164 -15.82 3.15 4.81
C LEU A 164 -17.09 2.85 5.61
N GLN A 165 -17.38 3.64 6.65
CA GLN A 165 -18.59 3.51 7.44
C GLN A 165 -19.85 3.78 6.60
N GLY A 166 -19.83 4.81 5.75
CA GLY A 166 -20.91 5.10 4.80
C GLY A 166 -21.12 3.99 3.78
N SER A 167 -20.03 3.49 3.19
CA SER A 167 -20.06 2.40 2.20
C SER A 167 -20.55 1.08 2.82
N PHE A 168 -20.16 0.78 4.05
CA PHE A 168 -20.60 -0.42 4.78
C PHE A 168 -22.10 -0.36 5.11
N MET A 169 -22.59 0.80 5.54
CA MET A 169 -24.04 1.02 5.79
C MET A 169 -24.85 0.85 4.49
N HIS A 170 -24.40 1.44 3.39
CA HIS A 170 -25.05 1.28 2.09
C HIS A 170 -25.11 -0.20 1.65
N TRP A 171 -24.00 -0.93 1.82
CA TRP A 171 -23.95 -2.34 1.49
C TRP A 171 -24.85 -3.20 2.38
N MET A 172 -24.95 -2.91 3.69
CA MET A 172 -25.87 -3.60 4.59
C MET A 172 -27.32 -3.37 4.22
N VAL A 173 -27.70 -2.11 3.94
CA VAL A 173 -29.04 -1.75 3.50
C VAL A 173 -29.39 -2.44 2.18
N TYR A 174 -28.48 -2.42 1.20
CA TYR A 174 -28.66 -3.10 -0.07
C TYR A 174 -28.89 -4.62 0.09
N ARG A 175 -28.07 -5.27 0.92
CA ARG A 175 -28.26 -6.71 1.23
C ARG A 175 -29.55 -7.02 1.95
N ALA A 176 -29.99 -6.16 2.85
CA ALA A 176 -31.27 -6.32 3.54
C ALA A 176 -32.45 -6.21 2.56
N GLN A 177 -32.42 -5.24 1.64
CA GLN A 177 -33.42 -5.09 0.58
C GLN A 177 -33.44 -6.28 -0.39
N GLU A 178 -32.27 -6.81 -0.77
CA GLU A 178 -32.21 -7.99 -1.63
C GLU A 178 -32.80 -9.24 -0.97
N LYS A 179 -32.55 -9.44 0.34
CA LYS A 179 -33.15 -10.54 1.09
C LYS A 179 -34.66 -10.42 1.18
N SER A 180 -35.20 -9.23 1.46
CA SER A 180 -36.64 -8.99 1.51
C SER A 180 -37.29 -9.16 0.13
N ALA A 181 -36.67 -8.70 -0.94
CA ALA A 181 -37.17 -8.91 -2.30
C ALA A 181 -37.19 -10.39 -2.71
N ARG A 182 -36.18 -11.18 -2.31
CA ARG A 182 -36.18 -12.64 -2.53
C ARG A 182 -37.29 -13.34 -1.74
N ALA A 183 -37.52 -12.94 -0.50
CA ALA A 183 -38.59 -13.49 0.34
C ALA A 183 -39.99 -13.20 -0.26
N LEU A 184 -40.23 -11.99 -0.75
CA LEU A 184 -41.48 -11.62 -1.40
C LEU A 184 -41.73 -12.42 -2.70
N ARG A 185 -40.69 -12.61 -3.53
CA ARG A 185 -40.77 -13.44 -4.74
C ARG A 185 -41.07 -14.91 -4.43
N ALA A 186 -40.47 -15.44 -3.38
CA ALA A 186 -40.74 -16.80 -2.93
C ALA A 186 -42.17 -16.98 -2.40
N ALA A 187 -42.68 -15.98 -1.66
CA ALA A 187 -44.05 -16.00 -1.16
C ALA A 187 -45.07 -15.87 -2.29
N SER A 188 -44.84 -15.04 -3.29
CA SER A 188 -45.73 -14.90 -4.47
C SER A 188 -45.74 -16.18 -5.33
N ALA A 189 -44.60 -16.86 -5.48
CA ALA A 189 -44.50 -18.13 -6.21
C ALA A 189 -45.25 -19.28 -5.52
N ASN A 190 -45.29 -19.31 -4.19
CA ASN A 190 -46.06 -20.29 -3.43
C ASN A 190 -47.56 -20.02 -3.54
N SER A 191 -47.98 -18.76 -3.38
CA SER A 191 -49.38 -18.38 -3.51
C SER A 191 -49.99 -18.70 -4.89
N SER A 192 -49.20 -18.59 -5.96
CA SER A 192 -49.63 -18.98 -7.32
C SER A 192 -49.77 -20.50 -7.50
N ARG A 193 -49.04 -21.35 -6.76
CA ARG A 193 -49.17 -22.78 -6.79
C ARG A 193 -50.45 -23.28 -6.07
N ASP A 194 -50.80 -22.62 -4.96
CA ASP A 194 -51.98 -22.97 -4.17
C ASP A 194 -53.30 -22.60 -4.87
N ILE A 195 -53.28 -21.75 -5.89
CA ILE A 195 -54.47 -21.35 -6.68
C ILE A 195 -54.73 -22.32 -7.85
N ILE A 196 -53.74 -23.11 -8.25
CA ILE A 196 -53.80 -24.01 -9.43
C ILE A 196 -54.04 -25.49 -9.01
N SER A 197 -53.94 -25.79 -7.73
CA SER A 197 -54.26 -27.10 -7.14
C SER A 197 -55.72 -27.13 -6.67
#